data_95b6a29e8f2a571903c9ec2a85e98427
#
_entry.id   95b6a29e8f2a571903c9ec2a85e98427
#
_cell.length_a   1.000
_cell.length_b   1.000
_cell.length_c   1.000
_cell.angle_alpha   90.00
_cell.angle_beta   90.00
_cell.angle_gamma   90.00
#
_symmetry.space_group_name_H-M   'P 1'
#
loop_
_entity.id
_entity.type
_entity.pdbx_description
1 polymer ?
#
loop_
_entity_poly.entity_id
_entity_poly.type
_entity_poly.pdbx_seq_one_letter_code
_entity_poly.pdbx_strand_id
1 'polypeptide(L)'
;VICPSNKNALACNEAIRSSIFYYEDEPLVRGERLIVARNNYHYTKRRDHSDFIANGEMVEVQRIHRYYQEYDLSFADATIYLPDREEELDVRLLLTGVNDMQAQRTPAQRAQLFEQITADYAHISSVVDRRKAIRKDPFWGALEVKYGYAVTAHKAQGGQWKCVFVDLSLAGYLPTDRNMARWIY
;
A
#
# COMPACT_ATOMS: atom_id res chain seq x y z
N VAL A 1 -13.35 -7.73 2.28
CA VAL A 1 -14.16 -7.55 3.51
C VAL A 1 -14.10 -6.08 3.94
N ILE A 2 -15.22 -5.51 4.35
CA ILE A 2 -15.26 -4.16 4.95
C ILE A 2 -15.30 -4.31 6.47
N CYS A 3 -14.34 -3.72 7.14
CA CYS A 3 -14.15 -3.82 8.59
C CYS A 3 -14.36 -2.47 9.30
N PRO A 4 -14.80 -2.50 10.58
CA PRO A 4 -15.07 -1.29 11.36
C PRO A 4 -13.80 -0.56 11.81
N SER A 5 -12.65 -1.26 11.86
CA SER A 5 -11.39 -0.69 12.35
C SER A 5 -10.18 -1.24 11.58
N ASN A 6 -9.06 -0.51 11.63
CA ASN A 6 -7.79 -1.00 11.08
C ASN A 6 -7.33 -2.30 11.75
N LYS A 7 -7.58 -2.48 13.05
CA LYS A 7 -7.25 -3.70 13.79
C LYS A 7 -8.01 -4.90 13.23
N ASN A 8 -9.32 -4.76 13.00
CA ASN A 8 -10.14 -5.81 12.43
C ASN A 8 -9.72 -6.12 10.98
N ALA A 9 -9.45 -5.07 10.19
CA ALA A 9 -8.99 -5.24 8.82
C ALA A 9 -7.65 -5.99 8.76
N LEU A 10 -6.72 -5.70 9.68
CA LEU A 10 -5.46 -6.42 9.79
C LEU A 10 -5.67 -7.90 10.07
N ALA A 11 -6.43 -8.23 11.13
CA ALA A 11 -6.72 -9.62 11.50
C ALA A 11 -7.44 -10.39 10.38
N CYS A 12 -8.40 -9.74 9.69
CA CYS A 12 -9.06 -10.33 8.54
C CYS A 12 -8.09 -10.55 7.35
N ASN A 13 -7.19 -9.61 7.07
CA ASN A 13 -6.20 -9.77 6.02
C ASN A 13 -5.29 -10.95 6.29
N GLU A 14 -4.78 -11.10 7.52
CA GLU A 14 -3.94 -12.24 7.93
C GLU A 14 -4.70 -13.57 7.76
N ALA A 15 -5.90 -13.66 8.31
CA ALA A 15 -6.72 -14.87 8.26
C ALA A 15 -7.07 -15.27 6.81
N ILE A 16 -7.46 -14.30 5.98
CA ILE A 16 -7.81 -14.56 4.58
C ILE A 16 -6.57 -14.98 3.80
N ARG A 17 -5.44 -14.27 3.98
CA ARG A 17 -4.19 -14.56 3.31
C ARG A 17 -3.70 -15.98 3.63
N SER A 18 -3.65 -16.36 4.91
CA SER A 18 -3.27 -17.71 5.36
C SER A 18 -4.17 -18.78 4.77
N SER A 19 -5.48 -18.50 4.66
CA SER A 19 -6.44 -19.44 4.10
C SER A 19 -6.32 -19.64 2.59
N ILE A 20 -5.91 -18.59 1.85
CA ILE A 20 -5.82 -18.64 0.38
C ILE A 20 -4.49 -19.21 -0.07
N PHE A 21 -3.37 -18.77 0.53
CA PHE A 21 -2.04 -19.06 0.00
C PHE A 21 -1.27 -20.12 0.79
N TYR A 22 -1.65 -20.42 2.03
CA TYR A 22 -0.94 -21.37 2.90
C TYR A 22 0.55 -21.05 3.17
N TYR A 23 1.02 -19.84 2.76
CA TYR A 23 2.41 -19.38 2.93
C TYR A 23 2.44 -18.26 3.97
N GLU A 24 2.72 -18.62 5.23
CA GLU A 24 2.77 -17.63 6.32
C GLU A 24 4.07 -16.83 6.31
N ASP A 25 5.16 -17.43 5.80
CA ASP A 25 6.51 -16.86 5.89
C ASP A 25 6.87 -15.93 4.72
N GLU A 26 6.17 -15.99 3.59
CA GLU A 26 6.47 -15.14 2.45
C GLU A 26 5.73 -13.79 2.54
N PRO A 27 6.46 -12.67 2.46
CA PRO A 27 5.85 -11.34 2.57
C PRO A 27 4.93 -11.01 1.40
N LEU A 28 5.15 -11.62 0.23
CA LEU A 28 4.31 -11.52 -0.96
C LEU A 28 4.28 -12.84 -1.71
N VAL A 29 3.15 -13.10 -2.38
CA VAL A 29 3.00 -14.22 -3.33
C VAL A 29 2.33 -13.71 -4.61
N ARG A 30 2.48 -14.47 -5.71
CA ARG A 30 1.78 -14.19 -6.97
C ARG A 30 0.26 -14.29 -6.73
N GLY A 31 -0.49 -13.34 -7.28
CA GLY A 31 -1.95 -13.22 -7.09
C GLY A 31 -2.32 -12.47 -5.80
N GLU A 32 -1.34 -11.99 -5.02
CA GLU A 32 -1.57 -11.20 -3.82
C GLU A 32 -2.32 -9.91 -4.18
N ARG A 33 -3.38 -9.61 -3.43
CA ARG A 33 -4.13 -8.37 -3.58
C ARG A 33 -3.67 -7.36 -2.55
N LEU A 34 -3.24 -6.22 -3.06
CA LEU A 34 -2.75 -5.11 -2.26
C LEU A 34 -3.61 -3.88 -2.50
N ILE A 35 -3.62 -3.00 -1.51
CA ILE A 35 -4.19 -1.66 -1.63
C ILE A 35 -3.07 -0.63 -1.46
N VAL A 36 -3.05 0.34 -2.33
CA VAL A 36 -2.08 1.44 -2.26
C VAL A 36 -2.38 2.30 -1.04
N ALA A 37 -1.38 2.49 -0.19
CA ALA A 37 -1.54 3.21 1.06
C ALA A 37 -1.33 4.72 0.93
N ARG A 38 -0.73 5.18 -0.19
CA ARG A 38 -0.39 6.59 -0.43
C ARG A 38 -0.29 6.88 -1.93
N ASN A 39 -0.71 8.09 -2.35
CA ASN A 39 -0.52 8.54 -3.73
C ASN A 39 0.95 8.42 -4.14
N ASN A 40 1.19 7.80 -5.28
CA ASN A 40 2.53 7.62 -5.85
C ASN A 40 2.61 8.28 -7.23
N TYR A 41 3.53 9.23 -7.33
CA TYR A 41 3.79 10.00 -8.55
C TYR A 41 5.08 9.56 -9.26
N HIS A 42 5.76 8.54 -8.76
CA HIS A 42 7.02 8.05 -9.32
C HIS A 42 6.78 7.22 -10.59
N TYR A 43 5.73 6.40 -10.58
CA TYR A 43 5.36 5.51 -11.69
C TYR A 43 4.34 6.14 -12.62
N THR A 44 4.52 7.41 -12.96
CA THR A 44 3.65 8.13 -13.88
C THR A 44 4.18 8.02 -15.31
N LYS A 45 3.31 7.75 -16.28
CA LYS A 45 3.66 7.78 -17.71
C LYS A 45 3.61 9.19 -18.29
N ARG A 46 2.80 10.07 -17.72
CA ARG A 46 2.62 11.44 -18.18
C ARG A 46 3.51 12.42 -17.44
N ARG A 47 4.16 13.29 -18.21
CA ARG A 47 5.09 14.30 -17.66
C ARG A 47 4.40 15.39 -16.83
N ASP A 48 3.10 15.57 -17.01
CA ASP A 48 2.29 16.58 -16.32
C ASP A 48 1.79 16.14 -14.94
N HIS A 49 2.19 14.94 -14.47
CA HIS A 49 1.73 14.35 -13.21
C HIS A 49 0.19 14.23 -13.09
N SER A 50 -0.52 14.27 -14.21
CA SER A 50 -1.97 14.01 -14.24
C SER A 50 -2.31 12.53 -14.05
N ASP A 51 -1.30 11.66 -14.21
CA ASP A 51 -1.37 10.24 -14.01
C ASP A 51 -0.54 9.87 -12.77
N PHE A 52 -1.15 9.22 -11.79
CA PHE A 52 -0.49 8.75 -10.57
C PHE A 52 -1.25 7.55 -10.03
N ILE A 53 -0.58 6.70 -9.27
CA ILE A 53 -1.26 5.60 -8.56
C ILE A 53 -1.87 6.16 -7.28
N ALA A 54 -3.19 6.08 -7.16
CA ALA A 54 -3.92 6.72 -6.08
C ALA A 54 -3.90 5.93 -4.78
N ASN A 55 -3.93 6.63 -3.66
CA ASN A 55 -4.24 6.01 -2.36
C ASN A 55 -5.63 5.36 -2.42
N GLY A 56 -5.71 4.11 -2.01
CA GLY A 56 -6.94 3.31 -2.08
C GLY A 56 -7.09 2.50 -3.37
N GLU A 57 -6.24 2.70 -4.37
CA GLU A 57 -6.25 1.91 -5.60
C GLU A 57 -5.83 0.47 -5.32
N MET A 58 -6.58 -0.49 -5.88
CA MET A 58 -6.30 -1.92 -5.73
C MET A 58 -5.31 -2.37 -6.80
N VAL A 59 -4.35 -3.19 -6.40
CA VAL A 59 -3.37 -3.80 -7.30
C VAL A 59 -3.23 -5.28 -7.01
N GLU A 60 -2.84 -6.05 -8.03
CA GLU A 60 -2.58 -7.49 -7.92
C GLU A 60 -1.15 -7.80 -8.32
N VAL A 61 -0.44 -8.59 -7.50
CA VAL A 61 0.94 -9.01 -7.77
C VAL A 61 0.96 -10.08 -8.87
N GLN A 62 1.51 -9.77 -10.04
CA GLN A 62 1.62 -10.73 -11.14
C GLN A 62 2.92 -11.53 -11.07
N ARG A 63 4.02 -10.86 -10.71
CA ARG A 63 5.34 -11.47 -10.61
C ARG A 63 6.19 -10.74 -9.60
N ILE A 64 6.97 -11.48 -8.81
CA ILE A 64 8.00 -10.96 -7.91
C ILE A 64 9.34 -11.24 -8.55
N HIS A 65 10.18 -10.21 -8.70
CA HIS A 65 11.48 -10.31 -9.36
C HIS A 65 12.60 -10.45 -8.35
N ARG A 66 12.59 -9.60 -7.30
CA ARG A 66 13.67 -9.56 -6.33
C ARG A 66 13.23 -8.88 -5.04
N TYR A 67 13.79 -9.33 -3.90
CA TYR A 67 13.68 -8.69 -2.60
C TYR A 67 14.94 -7.91 -2.27
N TYR A 68 14.78 -6.83 -1.47
CA TYR A 68 15.85 -5.97 -0.99
C TYR A 68 15.68 -5.68 0.49
N GLN A 69 16.82 -5.50 1.16
CA GLN A 69 16.91 -4.95 2.52
C GLN A 69 17.81 -3.73 2.43
N GLU A 70 17.22 -2.54 2.44
CA GLU A 70 17.94 -1.28 2.33
C GLU A 70 17.32 -0.25 3.27
N TYR A 71 18.15 0.60 3.88
CA TYR A 71 17.70 1.65 4.79
C TYR A 71 16.84 1.12 5.97
N ASP A 72 17.18 -0.05 6.52
CA ASP A 72 16.40 -0.76 7.53
C ASP A 72 14.94 -1.08 7.11
N LEU A 73 14.69 -1.10 5.81
CA LEU A 73 13.39 -1.38 5.22
C LEU A 73 13.46 -2.55 4.22
N SER A 74 12.34 -3.26 4.11
CA SER A 74 12.18 -4.37 3.16
C SER A 74 11.44 -3.89 1.92
N PHE A 75 11.94 -4.24 0.75
CA PHE A 75 11.35 -3.90 -0.54
C PHE A 75 11.25 -5.12 -1.44
N ALA A 76 10.40 -5.05 -2.45
CA ALA A 76 10.39 -6.00 -3.56
C ALA A 76 10.22 -5.29 -4.89
N ASP A 77 10.98 -5.69 -5.90
CA ASP A 77 10.67 -5.36 -7.29
C ASP A 77 9.65 -6.38 -7.80
N ALA A 78 8.55 -5.91 -8.33
CA ALA A 78 7.44 -6.73 -8.79
C ALA A 78 6.73 -6.12 -9.99
N THR A 79 6.16 -6.97 -10.84
CA THR A 79 5.14 -6.57 -11.80
C THR A 79 3.79 -6.65 -11.09
N ILE A 80 3.06 -5.55 -11.07
CA ILE A 80 1.69 -5.45 -10.56
C ILE A 80 0.71 -5.18 -11.69
N TYR A 81 -0.52 -5.65 -11.53
CA TYR A 81 -1.65 -5.34 -12.39
C TYR A 81 -2.57 -4.35 -11.68
N LEU A 82 -3.00 -3.31 -12.39
CA LEU A 82 -3.98 -2.33 -11.93
C LEU A 82 -5.33 -2.63 -12.60
N PRO A 83 -6.29 -3.26 -11.92
CA PRO A 83 -7.55 -3.71 -12.53
C PRO A 83 -8.39 -2.57 -13.12
N ASP A 84 -8.41 -1.39 -12.46
CA ASP A 84 -9.20 -0.24 -12.90
C ASP A 84 -8.65 0.42 -14.17
N ARG A 85 -7.40 0.12 -14.53
CA ARG A 85 -6.70 0.67 -15.71
C ARG A 85 -6.40 -0.39 -16.77
N GLU A 86 -6.62 -1.66 -16.45
CA GLU A 86 -6.24 -2.81 -17.29
C GLU A 86 -4.75 -2.76 -17.69
N GLU A 87 -3.88 -2.38 -16.75
CA GLU A 87 -2.48 -2.09 -17.00
C GLU A 87 -1.53 -2.86 -16.08
N GLU A 88 -0.40 -3.34 -16.63
CA GLU A 88 0.71 -3.88 -15.86
C GLU A 88 1.83 -2.85 -15.73
N LEU A 89 2.42 -2.78 -14.53
CA LEU A 89 3.55 -1.89 -14.22
C LEU A 89 4.62 -2.65 -13.43
N ASP A 90 5.88 -2.41 -13.79
CA ASP A 90 7.02 -2.81 -12.97
C ASP A 90 7.28 -1.73 -11.92
N VAL A 91 7.22 -2.12 -10.66
CA VAL A 91 7.31 -1.21 -9.52
C VAL A 91 8.21 -1.77 -8.44
N ARG A 92 8.77 -0.89 -7.61
CA ARG A 92 9.31 -1.25 -6.30
C ARG A 92 8.25 -1.06 -5.24
N LEU A 93 7.92 -2.13 -4.52
CA LEU A 93 6.99 -2.14 -3.41
C LEU A 93 7.76 -1.97 -2.10
N LEU A 94 7.23 -1.18 -1.18
CA LEU A 94 7.70 -1.15 0.20
C LEU A 94 6.91 -2.19 1.00
N LEU A 95 7.62 -3.17 1.54
CA LEU A 95 7.03 -4.28 2.31
C LEU A 95 7.01 -4.01 3.81
N THR A 96 7.97 -3.22 4.32
CA THR A 96 7.96 -2.85 5.74
C THR A 96 6.66 -2.15 6.08
N GLY A 97 5.93 -2.74 7.02
CA GLY A 97 4.62 -2.25 7.44
C GLY A 97 3.45 -2.68 6.55
N VAL A 98 3.63 -3.58 5.56
CA VAL A 98 2.52 -4.13 4.77
C VAL A 98 1.44 -4.74 5.66
N ASN A 99 1.85 -5.28 6.81
CA ASN A 99 1.02 -5.89 7.83
C ASN A 99 0.94 -5.06 9.13
N ASP A 100 1.10 -3.76 9.07
CA ASP A 100 1.03 -2.88 10.24
C ASP A 100 -0.35 -2.24 10.40
N MET A 101 -0.74 -1.94 11.66
CA MET A 101 -1.96 -1.18 11.95
C MET A 101 -1.88 0.25 11.42
N GLN A 102 -0.69 0.82 11.31
CA GLN A 102 -0.50 2.16 10.75
C GLN A 102 -0.71 2.14 9.24
N ALA A 103 -1.59 3.00 8.76
CA ALA A 103 -1.93 3.05 7.34
C ALA A 103 -0.76 3.46 6.44
N GLN A 104 0.16 4.30 6.95
CA GLN A 104 1.27 4.88 6.21
C GLN A 104 2.46 5.08 7.14
N ARG A 105 3.68 5.21 6.56
CA ARG A 105 4.85 5.65 7.31
C ARG A 105 4.59 7.01 7.97
N THR A 106 5.05 7.15 9.20
CA THR A 106 5.00 8.43 9.91
C THR A 106 5.88 9.49 9.23
N PRO A 107 5.63 10.78 9.45
CA PRO A 107 6.53 11.83 8.96
C PRO A 107 8.00 11.63 9.40
N ALA A 108 8.24 11.14 10.62
CA ALA A 108 9.57 10.87 11.14
C ALA A 108 10.27 9.73 10.38
N GLN A 109 9.59 8.62 10.14
CA GLN A 109 10.14 7.51 9.34
C GLN A 109 10.47 7.92 7.90
N ARG A 110 9.66 8.80 7.32
CA ARG A 110 9.95 9.34 5.97
C ARG A 110 11.13 10.30 5.97
N ALA A 111 11.25 11.15 6.99
CA ALA A 111 12.39 12.03 7.13
C ALA A 111 13.69 11.24 7.27
N GLN A 112 13.68 10.19 8.09
CA GLN A 112 14.82 9.29 8.25
C GLN A 112 15.25 8.65 6.93
N LEU A 113 14.31 8.08 6.18
CA LEU A 113 14.61 7.52 4.85
C LEU A 113 15.15 8.57 3.89
N PHE A 114 14.58 9.79 3.91
CA PHE A 114 15.06 10.89 3.07
C PHE A 114 16.50 11.27 3.41
N GLU A 115 16.87 11.32 4.69
CA GLU A 115 18.25 11.62 5.12
C GLU A 115 19.22 10.52 4.66
N GLN A 116 18.86 9.25 4.84
CA GLN A 116 19.68 8.12 4.40
C GLN A 116 19.92 8.14 2.89
N ILE A 117 18.86 8.28 2.09
CA ILE A 117 18.98 8.40 0.63
C ILE A 117 19.78 9.65 0.24
N THR A 118 19.60 10.78 0.95
CA THR A 118 20.33 12.01 0.66
C THR A 118 21.85 11.84 0.86
N ALA A 119 22.26 11.01 1.82
CA ALA A 119 23.66 10.70 2.06
C ALA A 119 24.30 9.96 0.87
N ASP A 120 23.58 9.06 0.21
CA ASP A 120 24.08 8.34 -0.97
C ASP A 120 24.33 9.30 -2.17
N TYR A 121 23.55 10.36 -2.25
CA TYR A 121 23.68 11.40 -3.28
C TYR A 121 24.56 12.59 -2.85
N ALA A 122 25.34 12.47 -1.76
CA ALA A 122 26.20 13.55 -1.26
C ALA A 122 27.30 13.97 -2.27
N HIS A 123 27.69 13.05 -3.17
CA HIS A 123 28.66 13.30 -4.24
C HIS A 123 28.17 14.31 -5.29
N ILE A 124 26.87 14.59 -5.37
CA ILE A 124 26.28 15.59 -6.26
C ILE A 124 26.35 16.96 -5.56
N SER A 125 27.23 17.85 -6.02
CA SER A 125 27.45 19.17 -5.42
C SER A 125 26.22 20.08 -5.53
N SER A 126 25.52 20.03 -6.68
CA SER A 126 24.34 20.87 -6.94
C SER A 126 23.15 20.40 -6.13
N VAL A 127 22.62 21.27 -5.27
CA VAL A 127 21.41 20.97 -4.47
C VAL A 127 20.19 20.67 -5.34
N VAL A 128 20.06 21.38 -6.48
CA VAL A 128 18.94 21.19 -7.42
C VAL A 128 19.02 19.82 -8.09
N ASP A 129 20.23 19.44 -8.55
CA ASP A 129 20.41 18.16 -9.24
C ASP A 129 20.34 16.98 -8.27
N ARG A 130 20.84 17.15 -7.05
CA ARG A 130 20.69 16.18 -5.97
C ARG A 130 19.21 15.92 -5.67
N ARG A 131 18.38 16.96 -5.51
CA ARG A 131 16.93 16.79 -5.32
C ARG A 131 16.24 16.10 -6.48
N LYS A 132 16.67 16.37 -7.73
CA LYS A 132 16.16 15.66 -8.91
C LYS A 132 16.54 14.18 -8.89
N ALA A 133 17.79 13.87 -8.52
CA ALA A 133 18.25 12.48 -8.39
C ALA A 133 17.46 11.72 -7.34
N ILE A 134 17.28 12.28 -6.14
CA ILE A 134 16.50 11.66 -5.05
C ILE A 134 15.04 11.42 -5.49
N ARG A 135 14.42 12.35 -6.19
CA ARG A 135 13.04 12.16 -6.70
C ARG A 135 12.91 11.00 -7.68
N LYS A 136 13.98 10.64 -8.38
CA LYS A 136 14.04 9.51 -9.31
C LYS A 136 14.54 8.23 -8.66
N ASP A 137 14.97 8.29 -7.41
CA ASP A 137 15.46 7.15 -6.69
C ASP A 137 14.33 6.12 -6.50
N PRO A 138 14.56 4.84 -6.84
CA PRO A 138 13.52 3.82 -6.78
C PRO A 138 13.11 3.45 -5.36
N PHE A 139 13.97 3.65 -4.35
CA PHE A 139 13.62 3.40 -2.94
C PHE A 139 12.80 4.56 -2.38
N TRP A 140 13.13 5.80 -2.78
CA TRP A 140 12.29 6.96 -2.45
C TRP A 140 10.92 6.88 -3.11
N GLY A 141 10.89 6.44 -4.37
CA GLY A 141 9.69 6.27 -5.18
C GLY A 141 8.91 5.00 -4.92
N ALA A 142 9.35 4.13 -4.00
CA ALA A 142 8.70 2.85 -3.74
C ALA A 142 7.20 3.02 -3.39
N LEU A 143 6.37 2.15 -3.95
CA LEU A 143 4.94 2.13 -3.73
C LEU A 143 4.62 1.59 -2.34
N GLU A 144 4.00 2.39 -1.50
CA GLU A 144 3.55 1.99 -0.17
C GLU A 144 2.24 1.20 -0.29
N VAL A 145 2.24 -0.05 0.16
CA VAL A 145 1.11 -0.95 0.00
C VAL A 145 0.71 -1.64 1.31
N LYS A 146 -0.51 -2.14 1.35
CA LYS A 146 -1.08 -2.99 2.40
C LYS A 146 -1.81 -4.16 1.76
N TYR A 147 -2.04 -5.24 2.52
CA TYR A 147 -2.95 -6.30 2.05
C TYR A 147 -4.35 -5.74 1.82
N GLY A 148 -4.97 -6.14 0.71
CA GLY A 148 -6.21 -5.57 0.19
C GLY A 148 -7.44 -6.46 0.30
N TYR A 149 -7.39 -7.57 1.07
CA TYR A 149 -8.54 -8.48 1.25
C TYR A 149 -9.60 -7.90 2.18
N ALA A 150 -9.15 -7.15 3.19
CA ALA A 150 -10.02 -6.46 4.13
C ALA A 150 -9.56 -5.00 4.31
N VAL A 151 -10.52 -4.09 4.26
CA VAL A 151 -10.29 -2.64 4.34
C VAL A 151 -11.31 -2.00 5.28
N THR A 152 -11.02 -0.81 5.79
CA THR A 152 -12.00 -0.05 6.55
C THR A 152 -13.04 0.58 5.64
N ALA A 153 -14.24 0.89 6.17
CA ALA A 153 -15.31 1.54 5.42
C ALA A 153 -14.85 2.83 4.72
N HIS A 154 -14.01 3.65 5.37
CA HIS A 154 -13.46 4.87 4.77
C HIS A 154 -12.61 4.59 3.53
N LYS A 155 -11.83 3.50 3.54
CA LYS A 155 -11.03 3.10 2.37
C LYS A 155 -11.84 2.41 1.28
N ALA A 156 -13.01 1.88 1.62
CA ALA A 156 -13.94 1.27 0.68
C ALA A 156 -14.79 2.31 -0.07
N GLN A 157 -14.83 3.56 0.40
CA GLN A 157 -15.63 4.61 -0.25
C GLN A 157 -15.20 4.82 -1.72
N GLY A 158 -16.16 4.83 -2.62
CA GLY A 158 -15.94 4.96 -4.06
C GLY A 158 -15.56 3.67 -4.78
N GLY A 159 -15.27 2.60 -4.06
CA GLY A 159 -15.01 1.28 -4.65
C GLY A 159 -16.33 0.57 -5.06
N GLN A 160 -16.22 -0.30 -6.06
CA GLN A 160 -17.33 -1.13 -6.53
C GLN A 160 -16.88 -2.59 -6.63
N TRP A 161 -17.62 -3.51 -6.04
CA TRP A 161 -17.31 -4.93 -6.02
C TRP A 161 -18.54 -5.75 -6.33
N LYS A 162 -18.36 -6.88 -6.99
CA LYS A 162 -19.46 -7.83 -7.29
C LYS A 162 -20.06 -8.43 -6.01
N CYS A 163 -19.26 -8.58 -4.96
CA CYS A 163 -19.68 -9.11 -3.66
C CYS A 163 -18.88 -8.42 -2.55
N VAL A 164 -19.54 -8.03 -1.49
CA VAL A 164 -18.94 -7.40 -0.32
C VAL A 164 -19.38 -8.14 0.94
N PHE A 165 -18.42 -8.50 1.78
CA PHE A 165 -18.66 -8.98 3.13
C PHE A 165 -18.43 -7.84 4.11
N VAL A 166 -19.35 -7.61 5.01
CA VAL A 166 -19.24 -6.56 6.04
C VAL A 166 -19.05 -7.23 7.39
N ASP A 167 -17.94 -6.88 8.06
CA ASP A 167 -17.67 -7.35 9.42
C ASP A 167 -18.49 -6.53 10.42
N LEU A 168 -19.52 -7.15 10.98
CA LEU A 168 -20.39 -6.57 11.99
C LEU A 168 -19.99 -6.94 13.43
N SER A 169 -18.75 -7.37 13.66
CA SER A 169 -18.29 -7.83 14.98
C SER A 169 -18.44 -6.77 16.09
N LEU A 170 -18.46 -5.50 15.74
CA LEU A 170 -18.74 -4.40 16.67
C LEU A 170 -20.24 -4.06 16.78
N ALA A 171 -21.10 -4.65 15.96
CA ALA A 171 -22.54 -4.33 15.97
C ALA A 171 -23.21 -4.64 17.31
N GLY A 172 -22.72 -5.65 18.05
CA GLY A 172 -23.19 -5.97 19.40
C GLY A 172 -22.74 -4.99 20.50
N TYR A 173 -21.77 -4.11 20.20
CA TYR A 173 -21.21 -3.13 21.13
C TYR A 173 -21.54 -1.68 20.75
N LEU A 174 -21.96 -1.46 19.51
CA LEU A 174 -22.40 -0.16 19.04
C LEU A 174 -23.90 -0.04 19.35
N PRO A 175 -24.35 1.02 20.05
CA PRO A 175 -25.75 1.32 20.14
C PRO A 175 -26.29 1.41 18.70
N THR A 176 -27.50 0.87 18.46
CA THR A 176 -28.25 0.99 17.21
C THR A 176 -28.64 2.46 17.02
N ASP A 177 -27.64 3.31 16.90
CA ASP A 177 -27.76 4.74 16.81
C ASP A 177 -27.45 5.24 15.40
N ARG A 178 -27.55 6.55 15.24
CA ARG A 178 -27.28 7.26 14.02
C ARG A 178 -25.82 7.06 13.52
N ASN A 179 -24.89 6.72 14.38
CA ASN A 179 -23.48 6.53 14.02
C ASN A 179 -23.27 5.15 13.36
N MET A 180 -23.95 4.12 13.84
CA MET A 180 -23.94 2.79 13.20
C MET A 180 -24.60 2.87 11.82
N ALA A 181 -25.73 3.57 11.70
CA ALA A 181 -26.36 3.79 10.40
C ALA A 181 -25.43 4.50 9.41
N ARG A 182 -24.71 5.54 9.87
CA ARG A 182 -23.71 6.25 9.04
C ARG A 182 -22.51 5.40 8.66
N TRP A 183 -22.14 4.43 9.50
CA TRP A 183 -21.03 3.55 9.20
C TRP A 183 -21.42 2.48 8.16
N ILE A 184 -22.66 1.98 8.19
CA ILE A 184 -23.17 1.00 7.24
C ILE A 184 -23.51 1.64 5.89
N TYR A 185 -23.98 2.91 5.90
CA TYR A 185 -24.42 3.64 4.71
C TYR A 185 -23.25 4.29 3.98
#